data_89341eca1a0cf5da666baa50fdd5cc22
#
_entry.id   89341eca1a0cf5da666baa50fdd5cc22
#
_cell.length_a   1.000
_cell.length_b   1.000
_cell.length_c   1.000
_cell.angle_alpha   90.00
_cell.angle_beta   90.00
_cell.angle_gamma   90.00
#
_symmetry.space_group_name_H-M   'P 1'
#
loop_
_entity.id
_entity.type
_entity.pdbx_description
1 polymer ?
#
loop_
_entity_poly.entity_id
_entity_poly.type
_entity_poly.pdbx_seq_one_letter_code
_entity_poly.pdbx_strand_id
1 'polypeptide(L)'
;MDIGAKIRKLRKTSGLTLEELASRSELTKGFLSQLERNLTSPSISTLEDVLEALGTNLAEFFQEERDEKIVFGKEDYFIDEQEEYTICWIVPNAQKNRMEPILLKLPPKGHSYQISNHDGQEFGYVLHGVIRIEFENKTSAVVHAQETFYIDGSLSHRIVNAGKGEVQLLWVSTPPVF
;
A
#
# COMPACT_ATOMS: atom_id res chain seq x y z
N MET A 1 5.94 -13.15 11.39
CA MET A 1 4.65 -13.78 11.73
C MET A 1 4.91 -15.11 12.43
N ASP A 2 4.28 -15.37 13.56
CA ASP A 2 4.43 -16.61 14.33
C ASP A 2 3.24 -17.55 14.03
N ILE A 3 3.47 -18.46 13.06
CA ILE A 3 2.43 -19.40 12.59
C ILE A 3 2.01 -20.35 13.71
N GLY A 4 2.96 -20.90 14.47
CA GLY A 4 2.68 -21.87 15.52
C GLY A 4 1.86 -21.28 16.66
N ALA A 5 2.21 -20.07 17.12
CA ALA A 5 1.43 -19.38 18.15
C ALA A 5 0.01 -19.08 17.68
N LYS A 6 -0.18 -18.71 16.40
CA LYS A 6 -1.51 -18.42 15.82
C LYS A 6 -2.37 -19.67 15.72
N ILE A 7 -1.81 -20.79 15.25
CA ILE A 7 -2.50 -22.09 15.24
C ILE A 7 -2.90 -22.49 16.66
N ARG A 8 -1.99 -22.38 17.62
CA ARG A 8 -2.27 -22.69 19.03
C ARG A 8 -3.40 -21.82 19.61
N LYS A 9 -3.41 -20.53 19.28
CA LYS A 9 -4.48 -19.60 19.69
C LYS A 9 -5.82 -20.07 19.12
N LEU A 10 -5.89 -20.31 17.81
CA LEU A 10 -7.10 -20.78 17.13
C LEU A 10 -7.60 -22.10 17.72
N ARG A 11 -6.74 -23.10 17.88
CA ARG A 11 -7.11 -24.38 18.50
C ARG A 11 -7.74 -24.20 19.88
N LYS A 12 -7.11 -23.38 20.74
CA LYS A 12 -7.65 -23.13 22.09
C LYS A 12 -8.98 -22.40 22.06
N THR A 13 -9.14 -21.43 21.15
CA THR A 13 -10.42 -20.71 20.98
C THR A 13 -11.52 -21.63 20.49
N SER A 14 -11.19 -22.61 19.63
CA SER A 14 -12.13 -23.66 19.18
C SER A 14 -12.34 -24.77 20.22
N GLY A 15 -11.73 -24.69 21.40
CA GLY A 15 -11.90 -25.68 22.48
C GLY A 15 -11.26 -27.03 22.22
N LEU A 16 -10.39 -27.17 21.21
CA LEU A 16 -9.79 -28.43 20.81
C LEU A 16 -8.51 -28.74 21.58
N THR A 17 -8.36 -30.03 21.94
CA THR A 17 -7.07 -30.56 22.39
C THR A 17 -6.12 -30.77 21.20
N LEU A 18 -4.82 -30.97 21.48
CA LEU A 18 -3.85 -31.32 20.43
C LEU A 18 -4.21 -32.65 19.73
N GLU A 19 -4.77 -33.58 20.46
CA GLU A 19 -5.15 -34.91 19.98
C GLU A 19 -6.35 -34.85 19.04
N GLU A 20 -7.37 -34.07 19.39
CA GLU A 20 -8.55 -33.84 18.55
C GLU A 20 -8.20 -33.09 17.26
N LEU A 21 -7.34 -32.06 17.31
CA LEU A 21 -6.92 -31.39 16.11
C LEU A 21 -6.05 -32.30 15.22
N ALA A 22 -5.15 -33.10 15.82
CA ALA A 22 -4.36 -34.09 15.10
C ALA A 22 -5.23 -35.10 14.34
N SER A 23 -6.26 -35.62 15.01
CA SER A 23 -7.19 -36.55 14.40
C SER A 23 -7.99 -35.95 13.25
N ARG A 24 -8.42 -34.68 13.38
CA ARG A 24 -9.21 -33.97 12.37
C ARG A 24 -8.41 -33.56 11.13
N SER A 25 -7.12 -33.30 11.31
CA SER A 25 -6.21 -32.89 10.23
C SER A 25 -5.35 -34.05 9.71
N GLU A 26 -5.63 -35.28 10.10
CA GLU A 26 -4.89 -36.50 9.73
C GLU A 26 -3.38 -36.43 10.04
N LEU A 27 -3.01 -35.68 11.08
CA LEU A 27 -1.64 -35.48 11.53
C LEU A 27 -1.36 -36.18 12.86
N THR A 28 -0.09 -36.29 13.23
CA THR A 28 0.27 -36.81 14.54
C THR A 28 0.26 -35.69 15.59
N LYS A 29 -0.12 -36.03 16.83
CA LYS A 29 -0.04 -35.13 17.99
C LYS A 29 1.37 -34.56 18.18
N GLY A 30 2.43 -35.35 17.91
CA GLY A 30 3.81 -34.97 18.00
C GLY A 30 4.16 -33.86 16.99
N PHE A 31 3.73 -34.04 15.73
CA PHE A 31 3.94 -33.04 14.68
C PHE A 31 3.24 -31.73 15.02
N LEU A 32 1.95 -31.76 15.38
CA LEU A 32 1.23 -30.54 15.78
C LEU A 32 1.84 -29.85 17.00
N SER A 33 2.33 -30.61 17.97
CA SER A 33 3.04 -30.04 19.13
C SER A 33 4.35 -29.32 18.72
N GLN A 34 5.08 -29.85 17.74
CA GLN A 34 6.27 -29.20 17.18
C GLN A 34 5.89 -27.96 16.35
N LEU A 35 4.83 -28.05 15.56
CA LEU A 35 4.32 -26.95 14.75
C LEU A 35 3.89 -25.77 15.63
N GLU A 36 3.10 -26.01 16.69
CA GLU A 36 2.66 -24.94 17.62
C GLU A 36 3.81 -24.28 18.39
N ARG A 37 4.97 -24.92 18.45
CA ARG A 37 6.19 -24.39 19.08
C ARG A 37 7.18 -23.81 18.06
N ASN A 38 6.83 -23.76 16.78
CA ASN A 38 7.69 -23.35 15.68
C ASN A 38 8.99 -24.15 15.55
N LEU A 39 8.96 -25.43 15.96
CA LEU A 39 10.08 -26.37 15.83
C LEU A 39 10.09 -27.08 14.48
N THR A 40 9.02 -26.95 13.72
CA THR A 40 8.88 -27.43 12.33
C THR A 40 8.02 -26.47 11.52
N SER A 41 8.21 -26.46 10.21
CA SER A 41 7.40 -25.67 9.27
C SER A 41 6.48 -26.62 8.50
N PRO A 42 5.17 -26.34 8.39
CA PRO A 42 4.26 -27.14 7.59
C PRO A 42 4.48 -26.83 6.09
N SER A 43 4.14 -27.79 5.23
CA SER A 43 3.85 -27.47 3.83
C SER A 43 2.55 -26.65 3.74
N ILE A 44 2.30 -26.01 2.59
CA ILE A 44 1.04 -25.27 2.38
C ILE A 44 -0.15 -26.21 2.52
N SER A 45 -0.11 -27.41 1.93
CA SER A 45 -1.18 -28.39 2.03
C SER A 45 -1.42 -28.83 3.48
N THR A 46 -0.36 -29.12 4.23
CA THR A 46 -0.48 -29.47 5.66
C THR A 46 -1.10 -28.32 6.48
N LEU A 47 -0.76 -27.08 6.15
CA LEU A 47 -1.36 -25.92 6.81
C LEU A 47 -2.84 -25.78 6.45
N GLU A 48 -3.22 -26.02 5.18
CA GLU A 48 -4.63 -26.05 4.75
C GLU A 48 -5.43 -27.08 5.54
N ASP A 49 -4.94 -28.32 5.66
CA ASP A 49 -5.59 -29.40 6.43
C ASP A 49 -5.84 -29.00 7.89
N VAL A 50 -4.83 -28.37 8.51
CA VAL A 50 -4.94 -27.87 9.91
C VAL A 50 -5.95 -26.74 10.01
N LEU A 51 -5.97 -25.81 9.05
CA LEU A 51 -6.88 -24.67 9.06
C LEU A 51 -8.33 -25.09 8.78
N GLU A 52 -8.54 -26.02 7.85
CA GLU A 52 -9.85 -26.59 7.58
C GLU A 52 -10.40 -27.30 8.84
N ALA A 53 -9.58 -28.08 9.54
CA ALA A 53 -9.94 -28.70 10.81
C ALA A 53 -10.26 -27.68 11.93
N LEU A 54 -9.75 -26.47 11.81
CA LEU A 54 -10.03 -25.33 12.71
C LEU A 54 -11.21 -24.46 12.24
N GLY A 55 -11.81 -24.75 11.06
CA GLY A 55 -12.94 -24.03 10.51
C GLY A 55 -12.57 -22.67 9.88
N THR A 56 -11.34 -22.53 9.38
CA THR A 56 -10.84 -21.32 8.71
C THR A 56 -10.05 -21.70 7.44
N ASN A 57 -9.51 -20.73 6.71
CA ASN A 57 -8.73 -20.93 5.49
C ASN A 57 -7.44 -20.09 5.49
N LEU A 58 -6.56 -20.31 4.50
CA LEU A 58 -5.30 -19.59 4.39
C LEU A 58 -5.50 -18.07 4.30
N ALA A 59 -6.52 -17.59 3.57
CA ALA A 59 -6.76 -16.17 3.41
C ALA A 59 -7.10 -15.51 4.76
N GLU A 60 -8.02 -16.09 5.51
CA GLU A 60 -8.39 -15.63 6.85
C GLU A 60 -7.25 -15.80 7.85
N PHE A 61 -6.53 -16.91 7.77
CA PHE A 61 -5.39 -17.16 8.65
C PHE A 61 -4.26 -16.17 8.45
N PHE A 62 -3.95 -15.80 7.22
CA PHE A 62 -2.93 -14.79 6.91
C PHE A 62 -3.47 -13.37 6.89
N GLN A 63 -4.78 -13.21 6.95
CA GLN A 63 -5.37 -11.93 7.26
C GLN A 63 -4.93 -11.54 8.68
N GLU A 64 -3.95 -10.66 8.77
CA GLU A 64 -3.60 -10.05 10.03
C GLU A 64 -4.82 -9.28 10.52
N GLU A 65 -5.16 -9.38 11.83
CA GLU A 65 -5.80 -8.27 12.52
C GLU A 65 -4.77 -7.13 12.49
N ARG A 66 -4.72 -6.42 11.36
CA ARG A 66 -3.96 -5.18 11.29
C ARG A 66 -4.75 -4.21 12.14
N ASP A 67 -4.15 -3.77 13.23
CA ASP A 67 -4.34 -2.38 13.62
C ASP A 67 -3.89 -1.58 12.39
N GLU A 68 -4.84 -1.32 11.47
CA GLU A 68 -4.55 -0.54 10.28
C GLU A 68 -4.10 0.81 10.78
N LYS A 69 -2.81 1.08 10.63
CA LYS A 69 -2.27 2.39 10.95
C LYS A 69 -3.01 3.40 10.08
N ILE A 70 -3.80 4.26 10.70
CA ILE A 70 -4.63 5.27 10.03
C ILE A 70 -4.02 6.67 10.10
N VAL A 71 -2.97 6.86 10.91
CA VAL A 71 -2.26 8.13 11.07
C VAL A 71 -0.79 7.90 10.73
N PHE A 72 -0.28 8.67 9.78
CA PHE A 72 1.10 8.59 9.31
C PHE A 72 1.82 9.90 9.62
N GLY A 73 3.00 9.80 10.23
CA GLY A 73 3.89 10.92 10.51
C GLY A 73 5.10 10.93 9.57
N LYS A 74 5.97 11.92 9.74
CA LYS A 74 7.16 12.06 8.90
C LYS A 74 8.11 10.86 8.95
N GLU A 75 8.10 10.12 10.05
CA GLU A 75 8.87 8.89 10.28
C GLU A 75 8.40 7.70 9.41
N ASP A 76 7.18 7.78 8.88
CA ASP A 76 6.60 6.74 8.02
C ASP A 76 6.83 7.02 6.54
N TYR A 77 7.17 8.26 6.20
CA TYR A 77 7.22 8.70 4.81
C TYR A 77 8.39 8.05 4.07
N PHE A 78 8.13 7.65 2.85
CA PHE A 78 9.18 7.30 1.91
C PHE A 78 9.45 8.49 0.99
N ILE A 79 10.73 8.83 0.77
CA ILE A 79 11.14 10.00 0.00
C ILE A 79 12.09 9.54 -1.11
N ASP A 80 11.81 9.95 -2.34
CA ASP A 80 12.70 9.86 -3.49
C ASP A 80 13.10 11.27 -3.96
N GLU A 81 14.39 11.55 -3.90
CA GLU A 81 14.96 12.86 -4.28
C GLU A 81 15.71 12.72 -5.60
N GLN A 82 15.25 13.47 -6.60
CA GLN A 82 15.86 13.59 -7.92
C GLN A 82 16.24 15.05 -8.18
N GLU A 83 16.99 15.30 -9.24
CA GLU A 83 17.41 16.67 -9.61
C GLU A 83 16.21 17.55 -9.96
N GLU A 84 15.24 17.01 -10.66
CA GLU A 84 14.06 17.72 -11.17
C GLU A 84 12.86 17.72 -10.22
N TYR A 85 12.82 16.81 -9.25
CA TYR A 85 11.69 16.67 -8.32
C TYR A 85 12.07 15.92 -7.04
N THR A 86 11.24 16.10 -6.02
CA THR A 86 11.19 15.22 -4.85
C THR A 86 9.78 14.70 -4.69
N ILE A 87 9.62 13.39 -4.64
CA ILE A 87 8.36 12.71 -4.29
C ILE A 87 8.44 12.22 -2.85
N CYS A 88 7.39 12.51 -2.09
CA CYS A 88 7.22 11.99 -0.74
C CYS A 88 5.91 11.20 -0.67
N TRP A 89 6.00 9.87 -0.51
CA TRP A 89 4.84 9.02 -0.24
C TRP A 89 4.44 9.16 1.22
N ILE A 90 3.38 9.94 1.46
CA ILE A 90 2.89 10.27 2.79
C ILE A 90 1.98 9.18 3.39
N VAL A 91 1.55 8.23 2.58
CA VAL A 91 0.89 6.99 2.98
C VAL A 91 1.69 5.83 2.41
N PRO A 92 2.58 5.21 3.19
CA PRO A 92 3.42 4.11 2.74
C PRO A 92 2.57 2.92 2.28
N ASN A 93 3.07 2.17 1.30
CA ASN A 93 2.38 1.01 0.72
C ASN A 93 0.99 1.34 0.15
N ALA A 94 0.80 2.53 -0.38
CA ALA A 94 -0.45 2.98 -0.98
C ALA A 94 -0.95 2.08 -2.12
N GLN A 95 -0.07 1.29 -2.76
CA GLN A 95 -0.42 0.25 -3.76
C GLN A 95 -1.42 -0.79 -3.26
N LYS A 96 -1.59 -0.95 -1.93
CA LYS A 96 -2.63 -1.78 -1.32
C LYS A 96 -3.96 -1.03 -1.15
N ASN A 97 -3.95 0.27 -1.34
CA ASN A 97 -5.10 1.15 -1.22
C ASN A 97 -5.71 1.44 -2.59
N ARG A 98 -6.85 2.11 -2.60
CA ARG A 98 -7.49 2.54 -3.85
C ARG A 98 -6.95 3.85 -4.39
N MET A 99 -6.33 4.66 -3.52
CA MET A 99 -5.74 5.94 -3.89
C MET A 99 -4.33 6.05 -3.32
N GLU A 100 -3.49 6.80 -3.98
CA GLU A 100 -2.10 7.05 -3.61
C GLU A 100 -1.86 8.56 -3.48
N PRO A 101 -1.84 9.11 -2.26
CA PRO A 101 -1.48 10.49 -2.02
C PRO A 101 0.05 10.64 -1.90
N ILE A 102 0.59 11.63 -2.62
CA ILE A 102 1.99 12.04 -2.52
C ILE A 102 2.10 13.56 -2.26
N LEU A 103 3.20 13.97 -1.67
CA LEU A 103 3.66 15.35 -1.75
C LEU A 103 4.74 15.42 -2.84
N LEU A 104 4.51 16.24 -3.87
CA LEU A 104 5.47 16.53 -4.91
C LEU A 104 6.07 17.90 -4.67
N LYS A 105 7.41 17.99 -4.70
CA LYS A 105 8.16 19.24 -4.70
C LYS A 105 8.91 19.36 -6.00
N LEU A 106 8.87 20.55 -6.60
CA LEU A 106 9.57 20.85 -7.83
C LEU A 106 10.46 22.08 -7.62
N PRO A 107 11.78 21.96 -7.77
CA PRO A 107 12.67 23.12 -7.77
C PRO A 107 12.34 24.05 -8.95
N PRO A 108 12.92 25.26 -9.02
CA PRO A 108 12.78 26.14 -10.19
C PRO A 108 13.15 25.40 -11.47
N LYS A 109 12.28 25.43 -12.48
CA LYS A 109 12.35 24.70 -13.75
C LYS A 109 12.18 23.16 -13.64
N GLY A 110 11.99 22.64 -12.43
CA GLY A 110 11.75 21.22 -12.19
C GLY A 110 10.42 20.74 -12.76
N HIS A 111 10.30 19.44 -12.94
CA HIS A 111 9.10 18.79 -13.45
C HIS A 111 8.97 17.37 -12.89
N SER A 112 7.77 16.85 -12.82
CA SER A 112 7.54 15.43 -12.52
C SER A 112 8.05 14.57 -13.67
N TYR A 113 8.22 13.26 -13.43
CA TYR A 113 8.29 12.33 -14.54
C TYR A 113 6.97 12.31 -15.33
N GLN A 114 7.01 11.75 -16.52
CA GLN A 114 5.83 11.61 -17.37
C GLN A 114 4.93 10.53 -16.80
N ILE A 115 3.68 10.88 -16.45
CA ILE A 115 2.64 9.91 -16.13
C ILE A 115 2.08 9.39 -17.44
N SER A 116 2.11 8.08 -17.63
CA SER A 116 1.46 7.42 -18.77
C SER A 116 -0.06 7.48 -18.60
N ASN A 117 -0.79 7.41 -19.70
CA ASN A 117 -2.23 7.28 -19.64
C ASN A 117 -2.66 6.04 -18.85
N HIS A 118 -3.70 6.18 -18.04
CA HIS A 118 -4.25 5.10 -17.21
C HIS A 118 -5.77 5.25 -17.06
N ASP A 119 -6.43 4.15 -16.71
CA ASP A 119 -7.86 4.15 -16.42
C ASP A 119 -8.06 4.55 -14.96
N GLY A 120 -8.13 5.85 -14.70
CA GLY A 120 -8.26 6.40 -13.37
C GLY A 120 -8.42 7.90 -13.36
N GLN A 121 -8.33 8.45 -12.16
CA GLN A 121 -8.54 9.88 -11.92
C GLN A 121 -7.47 10.42 -10.98
N GLU A 122 -7.18 11.68 -11.11
CA GLU A 122 -6.19 12.36 -10.30
C GLU A 122 -6.73 13.67 -9.76
N PHE A 123 -6.39 13.94 -8.52
CA PHE A 123 -6.69 15.19 -7.84
C PHE A 123 -5.40 15.82 -7.35
N GLY A 124 -5.25 17.12 -7.50
CA GLY A 124 -4.15 17.86 -6.90
C GLY A 124 -4.58 19.13 -6.22
N TYR A 125 -3.84 19.50 -5.18
CA TYR A 125 -3.96 20.77 -4.48
C TYR A 125 -2.58 21.42 -4.37
N VAL A 126 -2.43 22.59 -4.95
CA VAL A 126 -1.17 23.35 -4.93
C VAL A 126 -1.04 24.06 -3.59
N LEU A 127 -0.09 23.60 -2.77
CA LEU A 127 0.20 24.17 -1.45
C LEU A 127 1.00 25.47 -1.57
N HIS A 128 1.96 25.49 -2.49
CA HIS A 128 2.85 26.65 -2.71
C HIS A 128 3.32 26.72 -4.17
N GLY A 129 3.44 27.93 -4.69
CA GLY A 129 3.96 28.19 -6.02
C GLY A 129 2.92 28.14 -7.14
N VAL A 130 3.37 27.89 -8.36
CA VAL A 130 2.53 27.82 -9.57
C VAL A 130 3.00 26.64 -10.40
N ILE A 131 2.09 25.80 -10.81
CA ILE A 131 2.35 24.67 -11.71
C ILE A 131 1.71 24.86 -13.06
N ARG A 132 2.22 24.13 -14.05
CA ARG A 132 1.56 23.88 -15.32
C ARG A 132 1.48 22.37 -15.53
N ILE A 133 0.28 21.87 -15.80
CA ILE A 133 0.04 20.52 -16.24
C ILE A 133 0.16 20.52 -17.76
N GLU A 134 1.05 19.70 -18.30
CA GLU A 134 1.29 19.55 -19.73
C GLU A 134 0.80 18.18 -20.19
N PHE A 135 -0.11 18.15 -21.17
CA PHE A 135 -0.67 16.93 -21.74
C PHE A 135 0.00 16.59 -23.09
N GLU A 136 0.01 15.31 -23.45
CA GLU A 136 0.58 14.82 -24.72
C GLU A 136 -0.03 15.45 -25.96
N ASN A 137 -1.30 15.83 -25.89
CA ASN A 137 -2.02 16.52 -26.97
C ASN A 137 -1.63 18.01 -27.11
N LYS A 138 -0.58 18.45 -26.40
CA LYS A 138 -0.05 19.82 -26.34
C LYS A 138 -0.99 20.85 -25.69
N THR A 139 -2.07 20.42 -25.06
CA THR A 139 -2.85 21.30 -24.18
C THR A 139 -2.17 21.44 -22.83
N SER A 140 -2.46 22.50 -22.10
CA SER A 140 -1.93 22.73 -20.76
C SER A 140 -2.89 23.53 -19.90
N ALA A 141 -2.77 23.35 -18.59
CA ALA A 141 -3.49 24.13 -17.59
C ALA A 141 -2.51 24.69 -16.56
N VAL A 142 -2.73 25.94 -16.14
CA VAL A 142 -1.95 26.57 -15.07
C VAL A 142 -2.77 26.55 -13.80
N VAL A 143 -2.14 26.18 -12.68
CA VAL A 143 -2.78 26.10 -11.37
C VAL A 143 -1.91 26.84 -10.36
N HIS A 144 -2.51 27.77 -9.63
CA HIS A 144 -1.83 28.59 -8.63
C HIS A 144 -1.94 28.00 -7.23
N ALA A 145 -1.13 28.52 -6.30
CA ALA A 145 -1.23 28.16 -4.89
C ALA A 145 -2.67 28.33 -4.38
N GLN A 146 -3.13 27.34 -3.59
CA GLN A 146 -4.48 27.19 -3.04
C GLN A 146 -5.58 26.87 -4.06
N GLU A 147 -5.19 26.60 -5.32
CA GLU A 147 -6.10 26.06 -6.31
C GLU A 147 -5.96 24.52 -6.40
N THR A 148 -6.97 23.91 -6.99
CA THR A 148 -7.04 22.46 -7.22
C THR A 148 -7.12 22.16 -8.70
N PHE A 149 -6.72 20.94 -9.05
CA PHE A 149 -7.05 20.36 -10.34
C PHE A 149 -7.66 18.97 -10.15
N TYR A 150 -8.42 18.59 -11.13
CA TYR A 150 -8.99 17.25 -11.24
C TYR A 150 -8.91 16.84 -12.71
N ILE A 151 -8.24 15.71 -12.96
CA ILE A 151 -8.02 15.23 -14.33
C ILE A 151 -8.40 13.76 -14.43
N ASP A 152 -8.85 13.39 -15.61
CA ASP A 152 -8.97 12.00 -16.03
C ASP A 152 -7.62 11.52 -16.57
N GLY A 153 -7.19 10.33 -16.15
CA GLY A 153 -5.90 9.76 -16.52
C GLY A 153 -5.78 9.31 -17.99
N SER A 154 -6.77 9.59 -18.83
CA SER A 154 -6.84 9.15 -20.23
C SER A 154 -5.74 9.71 -21.13
N LEU A 155 -5.11 10.83 -20.76
CA LEU A 155 -3.99 11.45 -21.47
C LEU A 155 -2.72 11.40 -20.66
N SER A 156 -1.64 11.02 -21.30
CA SER A 156 -0.30 11.12 -20.74
C SER A 156 0.04 12.58 -20.41
N HIS A 157 0.57 12.83 -19.22
CA HIS A 157 0.82 14.20 -18.75
C HIS A 157 2.00 14.27 -17.77
N ARG A 158 2.43 15.50 -17.50
CA ARG A 158 3.41 15.81 -16.45
C ARG A 158 3.10 17.16 -15.80
N ILE A 159 3.61 17.36 -14.61
CA ILE A 159 3.52 18.62 -13.88
C ILE A 159 4.87 19.33 -13.97
N VAL A 160 4.84 20.61 -14.31
CA VAL A 160 6.02 21.46 -14.47
C VAL A 160 5.91 22.64 -13.52
N ASN A 161 7.02 23.02 -12.89
CA ASN A 161 7.10 24.25 -12.13
C ASN A 161 7.06 25.46 -13.09
N ALA A 162 5.98 26.21 -13.07
CA ALA A 162 5.78 27.40 -13.90
C ALA A 162 6.20 28.72 -13.19
N GLY A 163 6.64 28.61 -11.93
CA GLY A 163 7.07 29.72 -11.11
C GLY A 163 8.58 29.96 -11.11
N LYS A 164 9.03 30.92 -10.28
CA LYS A 164 10.45 31.22 -10.07
C LYS A 164 11.04 30.57 -8.81
N GLY A 165 10.21 30.18 -7.87
CA GLY A 165 10.56 29.52 -6.61
C GLY A 165 10.23 28.03 -6.63
N GLU A 166 10.45 27.36 -5.52
CA GLU A 166 10.02 25.98 -5.31
C GLU A 166 8.49 25.88 -5.34
N VAL A 167 7.99 24.79 -5.86
CA VAL A 167 6.56 24.41 -5.85
C VAL A 167 6.36 23.22 -4.91
N GLN A 168 5.25 23.22 -4.21
CA GLN A 168 4.80 22.07 -3.45
C GLN A 168 3.31 21.84 -3.67
N LEU A 169 2.93 20.58 -3.92
CA LEU A 169 1.54 20.18 -4.08
C LEU A 169 1.27 18.83 -3.43
N LEU A 170 0.05 18.65 -2.97
CA LEU A 170 -0.53 17.34 -2.70
C LEU A 170 -1.10 16.81 -4.01
N TRP A 171 -0.72 15.59 -4.38
CA TRP A 171 -1.20 14.93 -5.59
C TRP A 171 -1.70 13.54 -5.25
N VAL A 172 -2.90 13.21 -5.69
CA VAL A 172 -3.57 11.94 -5.37
C VAL A 172 -4.00 11.28 -6.66
N SER A 173 -3.62 10.03 -6.84
CA SER A 173 -4.05 9.19 -7.96
C SER A 173 -4.95 8.05 -7.48
N THR A 174 -5.89 7.64 -8.32
CA THR A 174 -6.71 6.44 -8.15
C THR A 174 -6.91 5.77 -9.52
N PRO A 175 -6.45 4.54 -9.75
CA PRO A 175 -5.61 3.73 -8.85
C PRO A 175 -4.21 4.34 -8.62
N PRO A 176 -3.39 3.75 -7.72
CA PRO A 176 -1.98 4.12 -7.53
C PRO A 176 -1.17 4.06 -8.82
N VAL A 177 -0.41 5.13 -9.11
CA VAL A 177 0.43 5.26 -10.33
C VAL A 177 1.83 5.85 -10.07
N PHE A 178 2.11 6.28 -8.82
CA PHE A 178 3.39 6.90 -8.45
C PHE A 178 4.46 5.94 -8.00
#